data_f30148e43e6b722de0a0cbd372058449
#
_entry.id   f30148e43e6b722de0a0cbd372058449
#
_cell.length_a   1.000
_cell.length_b   1.000
_cell.length_c   1.000
_cell.angle_alpha   90.00
_cell.angle_beta   90.00
_cell.angle_gamma   90.00
#
_symmetry.space_group_name_H-M   'P 1'
#
loop_
_entity.id
_entity.type
_entity.pdbx_description
1 polymer ?
#
loop_
_entity_poly.entity_id
_entity_poly.type
_entity_poly.pdbx_seq_one_letter_code
_entity_poly.pdbx_strand_id
1 'polypeptide(L)'
;MSPPSRHTCIFGHNQVHISIKTCTRIPKTAAILATKGTLATGLYEQALAKEGVAYLVPDAEEQDALMRVIYDGVKADAQPESYRADMEMVLTRLAEKGADYFILGCTELPLAAELLSIPQTTIDPTAELAKAAILFCGYELK
;
A
#
# COMPACT_ATOMS: atom_id res chain seq x y z
N MET A 1 -12.86 24.64 19.39
CA MET A 1 -12.31 23.38 18.82
C MET A 1 -12.76 23.29 17.38
N SER A 2 -11.89 23.53 16.42
CA SER A 2 -12.25 23.42 15.00
C SER A 2 -12.34 21.95 14.63
N PRO A 3 -13.36 21.50 13.87
CA PRO A 3 -13.42 20.12 13.41
C PRO A 3 -12.25 19.85 12.45
N PRO A 4 -11.72 18.63 12.42
CA PRO A 4 -10.66 18.28 11.49
C PRO A 4 -11.17 18.48 10.06
N SER A 5 -10.37 19.20 9.26
CA SER A 5 -10.67 19.43 7.86
C SER A 5 -10.84 18.09 7.12
N ARG A 6 -12.02 17.88 6.56
CA ARG A 6 -12.29 16.78 5.64
C ARG A 6 -11.52 17.08 4.36
N HIS A 7 -10.40 16.39 4.16
CA HIS A 7 -9.78 16.42 2.86
C HIS A 7 -10.64 15.58 1.90
N THR A 8 -11.39 16.27 1.09
CA THR A 8 -12.20 15.70 0.02
C THR A 8 -11.23 15.24 -1.07
N CYS A 9 -11.29 13.96 -1.44
CA CYS A 9 -10.61 13.47 -2.64
C CYS A 9 -11.21 14.19 -3.85
N ILE A 10 -10.46 15.07 -4.47
CA ILE A 10 -10.87 15.71 -5.74
C ILE A 10 -10.31 14.86 -6.87
N PHE A 11 -11.22 14.26 -7.64
CA PHE A 11 -10.89 13.60 -8.90
C PHE A 11 -10.48 14.68 -9.92
N GLY A 12 -9.20 14.93 -10.06
CA GLY A 12 -8.65 15.70 -11.16
C GLY A 12 -7.80 14.79 -12.04
N HIS A 13 -8.16 14.71 -13.29
CA HIS A 13 -7.44 14.08 -14.41
C HIS A 13 -6.18 13.25 -14.05
N ASN A 14 -6.31 11.93 -14.10
CA ASN A 14 -5.25 10.91 -14.11
C ASN A 14 -4.33 10.80 -12.88
N GLN A 15 -4.72 11.23 -11.69
CA GLN A 15 -3.93 11.01 -10.48
C GLN A 15 -4.74 10.25 -9.43
N VAL A 16 -4.27 9.08 -9.05
CA VAL A 16 -4.77 8.36 -7.88
C VAL A 16 -4.31 9.12 -6.64
N HIS A 17 -5.17 9.95 -6.08
CA HIS A 17 -4.92 10.55 -4.77
C HIS A 17 -5.18 9.53 -3.68
N ILE A 18 -4.11 8.97 -3.12
CA ILE A 18 -4.22 8.16 -1.91
C ILE A 18 -4.41 9.11 -0.74
N SER A 19 -5.65 9.18 -0.25
CA SER A 19 -5.95 9.93 0.98
C SER A 19 -5.49 9.11 2.18
N ILE A 20 -4.26 9.34 2.62
CA ILE A 20 -3.74 8.74 3.84
C ILE A 20 -4.20 9.61 5.00
N LYS A 21 -5.27 9.18 5.68
CA LYS A 21 -5.69 9.79 6.95
C LYS A 21 -4.69 9.39 8.03
N THR A 22 -3.69 10.21 8.24
CA THR A 22 -2.84 10.09 9.42
C THR A 22 -3.55 10.75 10.59
N CYS A 23 -4.07 9.96 11.49
CA CYS A 23 -4.76 10.45 12.70
C CYS A 23 -3.79 10.81 13.84
N THR A 24 -2.49 10.90 13.58
CA THR A 24 -1.47 11.19 14.59
C THR A 24 -0.51 12.27 14.10
N ARG A 25 -0.08 13.14 15.01
CA ARG A 25 0.85 14.24 14.77
C ARG A 25 2.28 13.81 14.45
N ILE A 26 2.56 12.52 14.43
CA ILE A 26 3.89 11.97 14.16
C ILE A 26 3.96 11.68 12.67
N PRO A 27 4.95 12.23 11.94
CA PRO A 27 5.19 11.84 10.55
C PRO A 27 5.38 10.33 10.45
N LYS A 28 4.63 9.71 9.55
CA LYS A 28 4.71 8.26 9.30
C LYS A 28 5.36 8.03 7.95
N THR A 29 6.20 7.00 7.89
CA THR A 29 6.87 6.58 6.67
C THR A 29 6.11 5.42 6.05
N ALA A 30 5.74 5.57 4.78
CA ALA A 30 5.10 4.54 3.98
C ALA A 30 6.14 3.65 3.30
N ALA A 31 5.94 2.34 3.28
CA ALA A 31 6.64 1.47 2.35
C ALA A 31 5.72 1.12 1.18
N ILE A 32 6.22 1.22 -0.04
CA ILE A 32 5.47 0.94 -1.27
C ILE A 32 5.81 -0.47 -1.73
N LEU A 33 4.85 -1.39 -1.64
CA LEU A 33 4.97 -2.75 -2.12
C LEU A 33 4.19 -2.88 -3.43
N ALA A 34 4.88 -3.11 -4.53
CA ALA A 34 4.27 -3.20 -5.85
C ALA A 34 5.15 -4.02 -6.81
N THR A 35 4.65 -4.27 -8.01
CA THR A 35 5.47 -4.87 -9.06
C THR A 35 6.56 -3.91 -9.53
N LYS A 36 7.63 -4.46 -10.14
CA LYS A 36 8.69 -3.65 -10.77
C LYS A 36 8.13 -2.66 -11.78
N GLY A 37 7.12 -3.07 -12.56
CA GLY A 37 6.46 -2.21 -13.53
C GLY A 37 5.74 -1.02 -12.88
N THR A 38 5.04 -1.24 -11.79
CA THR A 38 4.35 -0.17 -11.06
C THR A 38 5.36 0.82 -10.44
N LEU A 39 6.42 0.32 -9.80
CA LEU A 39 7.47 1.18 -9.24
C LEU A 39 8.19 1.99 -10.31
N ALA A 40 8.41 1.42 -11.51
CA ALA A 40 9.03 2.13 -12.63
C ALA A 40 8.23 3.36 -13.09
N THR A 41 6.92 3.40 -12.86
CA THR A 41 6.08 4.58 -13.17
C THR A 41 6.30 5.74 -12.21
N GLY A 42 6.78 5.50 -10.99
CA GLY A 42 6.92 6.50 -9.94
C GLY A 42 5.60 7.08 -9.43
N LEU A 43 4.48 6.43 -9.71
CA LEU A 43 3.14 6.96 -9.41
C LEU A 43 2.91 7.19 -7.91
N TYR A 44 3.23 6.18 -7.09
CA TYR A 44 3.06 6.28 -5.64
C TYR A 44 4.05 7.24 -5.01
N GLU A 45 5.30 7.18 -5.45
CA GLU A 45 6.38 8.06 -4.96
C GLU A 45 6.06 9.53 -5.20
N GLN A 46 5.59 9.86 -6.40
CA GLN A 46 5.19 11.23 -6.73
C GLN A 46 3.99 11.70 -5.91
N ALA A 47 2.99 10.83 -5.72
CA ALA A 47 1.82 11.16 -4.93
C ALA A 47 2.16 11.40 -3.45
N LEU A 48 2.99 10.54 -2.86
CA LEU A 48 3.44 10.68 -1.47
C LEU A 48 4.32 11.91 -1.28
N ALA A 49 5.27 12.14 -2.20
CA ALA A 49 6.14 13.31 -2.15
C ALA A 49 5.35 14.62 -2.24
N LYS A 50 4.33 14.69 -3.07
CA LYS A 50 3.44 15.85 -3.21
C LYS A 50 2.73 16.19 -1.90
N GLU A 51 2.35 15.19 -1.13
CA GLU A 51 1.70 15.35 0.18
C GLU A 51 2.71 15.48 1.34
N GLY A 52 4.01 15.50 1.06
CA GLY A 52 5.05 15.59 2.08
C GLY A 52 5.21 14.34 2.94
N VAL A 53 4.79 13.19 2.43
CA VAL A 53 4.88 11.89 3.14
C VAL A 53 6.19 11.21 2.80
N ALA A 54 6.98 10.85 3.81
CA ALA A 54 8.19 10.06 3.63
C ALA A 54 7.85 8.64 3.16
N TYR A 55 8.64 8.08 2.27
CA TYR A 55 8.42 6.75 1.76
C TYR A 55 9.70 5.95 1.58
N LEU A 56 9.54 4.63 1.57
CA LEU A 56 10.56 3.64 1.26
C LEU A 56 10.08 2.77 0.11
N VAL A 57 11.02 2.34 -0.72
CA VAL A 57 10.80 1.32 -1.75
C VAL A 57 11.70 0.12 -1.46
N PRO A 58 11.28 -1.10 -1.84
CA PRO A 58 12.11 -2.28 -1.70
C PRO A 58 13.43 -2.16 -2.45
N ASP A 59 14.50 -2.68 -1.88
CA ASP A 59 15.75 -2.90 -2.60
C ASP A 59 15.62 -4.07 -3.60
N ALA A 60 16.70 -4.37 -4.33
CA ALA A 60 16.65 -5.38 -5.39
C ALA A 60 16.28 -6.78 -4.85
N GLU A 61 16.81 -7.18 -3.70
CA GLU A 61 16.52 -8.48 -3.09
C GLU A 61 15.08 -8.54 -2.56
N GLU A 62 14.64 -7.51 -1.87
CA GLU A 62 13.27 -7.36 -1.38
C GLU A 62 12.27 -7.34 -2.54
N GLN A 63 12.61 -6.65 -3.63
CA GLN A 63 11.76 -6.58 -4.81
C GLN A 63 11.67 -7.94 -5.53
N ASP A 64 12.75 -8.69 -5.61
CA ASP A 64 12.74 -10.03 -6.18
C ASP A 64 11.91 -11.01 -5.33
N ALA A 65 12.00 -10.91 -4.01
CA ALA A 65 11.16 -11.67 -3.09
C ALA A 65 9.67 -11.32 -3.29
N LEU A 66 9.35 -10.04 -3.41
CA LEU A 66 8.00 -9.58 -3.66
C LEU A 66 7.43 -10.09 -4.98
N MET A 67 8.25 -10.11 -6.04
CA MET A 67 7.84 -10.67 -7.33
C MET A 67 7.55 -12.17 -7.23
N ARG A 68 8.29 -12.93 -6.41
CA ARG A 68 7.97 -14.35 -6.14
C ARG A 68 6.64 -14.49 -5.39
N VAL A 69 6.38 -13.68 -4.39
CA VAL A 69 5.08 -13.66 -3.70
C VAL A 69 3.93 -13.44 -4.68
N ILE A 70 4.07 -12.49 -5.59
CA ILE A 70 3.02 -12.12 -6.54
C ILE A 70 2.83 -13.22 -7.61
N TYR A 71 3.90 -13.61 -8.28
CA TYR A 71 3.82 -14.48 -9.47
C TYR A 71 3.88 -15.97 -9.15
N ASP A 72 4.81 -16.39 -8.30
CA ASP A 72 4.99 -17.79 -7.95
C ASP A 72 4.09 -18.22 -6.78
N GLY A 73 3.63 -17.23 -5.99
CA GLY A 73 2.71 -17.42 -4.89
C GLY A 73 1.25 -17.24 -5.31
N VAL A 74 0.77 -16.01 -5.22
CA VAL A 74 -0.67 -15.70 -5.36
C VAL A 74 -1.19 -16.02 -6.76
N LYS A 75 -0.52 -15.57 -7.83
CA LYS A 75 -0.98 -15.82 -9.21
C LYS A 75 -0.90 -17.29 -9.61
N ALA A 76 0.01 -18.04 -9.01
CA ALA A 76 0.15 -19.47 -9.24
C ALA A 76 -0.77 -20.33 -8.36
N ASP A 77 -1.62 -19.69 -7.54
CA ASP A 77 -2.49 -20.39 -6.58
C ASP A 77 -1.71 -21.34 -5.65
N ALA A 78 -0.49 -20.93 -5.28
CA ALA A 78 0.37 -21.71 -4.42
C ALA A 78 -0.11 -21.67 -2.97
N GLN A 79 0.28 -22.67 -2.18
CA GLN A 79 -0.03 -22.67 -0.73
C GLN A 79 0.60 -21.45 -0.06
N PRO A 80 -0.14 -20.71 0.78
CA PRO A 80 0.36 -19.48 1.42
C PRO A 80 1.68 -19.66 2.14
N GLU A 81 1.89 -20.80 2.78
CA GLU A 81 3.14 -21.09 3.49
C GLU A 81 4.38 -21.12 2.58
N SER A 82 4.21 -21.38 1.26
CA SER A 82 5.32 -21.42 0.32
C SER A 82 5.96 -20.06 0.06
N TYR A 83 5.22 -18.96 0.23
CA TYR A 83 5.71 -17.60 0.04
C TYR A 83 5.70 -16.74 1.31
N ARG A 84 5.35 -17.35 2.46
CA ARG A 84 5.35 -16.67 3.76
C ARG A 84 6.71 -16.04 4.09
N ALA A 85 7.78 -16.81 3.95
CA ALA A 85 9.12 -16.36 4.29
C ALA A 85 9.57 -15.14 3.46
N ASP A 86 9.27 -15.11 2.17
CA ASP A 86 9.56 -13.97 1.29
C ASP A 86 8.77 -12.73 1.73
N MET A 87 7.48 -12.89 2.02
CA MET A 87 6.64 -11.77 2.46
C MET A 87 7.10 -11.20 3.81
N GLU A 88 7.32 -12.07 4.78
CA GLU A 88 7.78 -11.66 6.13
C GLU A 88 9.15 -11.00 6.09
N MET A 89 10.08 -11.50 5.27
CA MET A 89 11.40 -10.89 5.08
C MET A 89 11.28 -9.46 4.56
N VAL A 90 10.47 -9.22 3.53
CA VAL A 90 10.27 -7.88 2.97
C VAL A 90 9.67 -6.93 3.99
N LEU A 91 8.61 -7.35 4.67
CA LEU A 91 7.93 -6.53 5.68
C LEU A 91 8.84 -6.19 6.85
N THR A 92 9.58 -7.17 7.35
CA THR A 92 10.50 -6.99 8.48
C THR A 92 11.63 -6.03 8.14
N ARG A 93 12.28 -6.23 7.00
CA ARG A 93 13.39 -5.36 6.57
C ARG A 93 12.95 -3.91 6.35
N LEU A 94 11.81 -3.70 5.71
CA LEU A 94 11.28 -2.35 5.51
C LEU A 94 10.83 -1.71 6.82
N ALA A 95 10.27 -2.47 7.77
CA ALA A 95 9.95 -1.98 9.10
C ALA A 95 11.22 -1.56 9.86
N GLU A 96 12.29 -2.35 9.78
CA GLU A 96 13.60 -2.02 10.37
C GLU A 96 14.22 -0.77 9.74
N LYS A 97 13.97 -0.52 8.44
CA LYS A 97 14.38 0.72 7.75
C LYS A 97 13.51 1.93 8.13
N GLY A 98 12.46 1.75 8.90
CA GLY A 98 11.61 2.82 9.43
C GLY A 98 10.22 2.91 8.83
N ALA A 99 9.75 1.90 8.09
CA ALA A 99 8.38 1.89 7.59
C ALA A 99 7.39 1.71 8.74
N ASP A 100 6.40 2.58 8.81
CA ASP A 100 5.32 2.53 9.80
C ASP A 100 4.08 1.80 9.27
N TYR A 101 3.89 1.83 7.95
CA TYR A 101 2.79 1.14 7.26
C TYR A 101 3.17 0.81 5.83
N PHE A 102 2.39 -0.08 5.21
CA PHE A 102 2.69 -0.65 3.91
C PHE A 102 1.55 -0.40 2.91
N ILE A 103 1.88 0.17 1.76
CA ILE A 103 0.94 0.34 0.65
C ILE A 103 1.05 -0.88 -0.25
N LEU A 104 -0.05 -1.62 -0.41
CA LEU A 104 -0.12 -2.81 -1.23
C LEU A 104 -0.55 -2.42 -2.66
N GLY A 105 0.42 -2.06 -3.47
CA GLY A 105 0.24 -1.39 -4.76
C GLY A 105 -0.10 -2.31 -5.94
N CYS A 106 -0.47 -3.56 -5.70
CA CYS A 106 -1.01 -4.47 -6.71
C CYS A 106 -2.19 -5.27 -6.16
N THR A 107 -2.94 -5.94 -7.01
CA THR A 107 -4.16 -6.66 -6.61
C THR A 107 -3.89 -7.97 -5.87
N GLU A 108 -2.72 -8.55 -6.02
CA GLU A 108 -2.31 -9.81 -5.40
C GLU A 108 -1.84 -9.65 -3.95
N LEU A 109 -1.18 -8.54 -3.63
CA LEU A 109 -0.60 -8.32 -2.30
C LEU A 109 -1.65 -8.19 -1.19
N PRO A 110 -2.81 -7.56 -1.37
CA PRO A 110 -3.88 -7.60 -0.37
C PRO A 110 -4.34 -9.02 -0.06
N LEU A 111 -4.45 -9.86 -1.08
CA LEU A 111 -4.81 -11.27 -0.91
C LEU A 111 -3.73 -12.04 -0.14
N ALA A 112 -2.45 -11.84 -0.49
CA ALA A 112 -1.35 -12.43 0.25
C ALA A 112 -1.35 -12.00 1.73
N ALA A 113 -1.58 -10.73 2.00
CA ALA A 113 -1.64 -10.17 3.35
C ALA A 113 -2.77 -10.81 4.18
N GLU A 114 -3.94 -11.01 3.58
CA GLU A 114 -5.08 -11.68 4.21
C GLU A 114 -4.79 -13.16 4.49
N LEU A 115 -4.35 -13.91 3.47
CA LEU A 115 -4.06 -15.34 3.58
C LEU A 115 -2.95 -15.64 4.60
N LEU A 116 -1.96 -14.77 4.71
CA LEU A 116 -0.85 -14.90 5.66
C LEU A 116 -1.17 -14.30 7.04
N SER A 117 -2.28 -13.58 7.17
CA SER A 117 -2.66 -12.88 8.41
C SER A 117 -1.54 -12.01 8.95
N ILE A 118 -0.95 -11.18 8.09
CA ILE A 118 0.19 -10.34 8.48
C ILE A 118 -0.23 -9.30 9.54
N PRO A 119 0.61 -9.05 10.57
CA PRO A 119 0.25 -8.15 11.67
C PRO A 119 0.48 -6.66 11.36
N GLN A 120 1.21 -6.34 10.29
CA GLN A 120 1.56 -4.97 9.94
C GLN A 120 0.36 -4.18 9.44
N THR A 121 0.39 -2.86 9.67
CA THR A 121 -0.63 -1.95 9.12
C THR A 121 -0.45 -1.82 7.61
N THR A 122 -1.49 -2.15 6.87
CA THR A 122 -1.49 -2.11 5.41
C THR A 122 -2.58 -1.20 4.86
N ILE A 123 -2.35 -0.66 3.67
CA ILE A 123 -3.32 0.10 2.90
C ILE A 123 -3.47 -0.58 1.54
N ASP A 124 -4.69 -0.94 1.19
CA ASP A 124 -5.04 -1.42 -0.14
C ASP A 124 -5.59 -0.24 -0.96
N PRO A 125 -4.84 0.28 -1.94
CA PRO A 125 -5.27 1.42 -2.74
C PRO A 125 -6.54 1.15 -3.55
N THR A 126 -6.77 -0.08 -3.97
CA THR A 126 -7.98 -0.46 -4.71
C THR A 126 -9.20 -0.37 -3.82
N ALA A 127 -9.13 -0.87 -2.59
CA ALA A 127 -10.20 -0.74 -1.61
C ALA A 127 -10.48 0.71 -1.24
N GLU A 128 -9.43 1.52 -1.05
CA GLU A 128 -9.57 2.95 -0.75
C GLU A 128 -10.20 3.72 -1.92
N LEU A 129 -9.83 3.40 -3.17
CA LEU A 129 -10.45 3.97 -4.36
C LEU A 129 -11.94 3.60 -4.45
N ALA A 130 -12.29 2.34 -4.19
CA ALA A 130 -13.68 1.89 -4.17
C ALA A 130 -14.51 2.63 -3.12
N LYS A 131 -13.97 2.79 -1.90
CA LYS A 131 -14.61 3.58 -0.83
C LYS A 131 -14.83 5.04 -1.26
N ALA A 132 -13.81 5.66 -1.84
CA ALA A 132 -13.90 7.03 -2.33
C ALA A 132 -14.97 7.19 -3.42
N ALA A 133 -15.07 6.23 -4.34
CA ALA A 133 -16.10 6.23 -5.40
C ALA A 133 -17.52 6.10 -4.81
N ILE A 134 -17.71 5.22 -3.84
CA ILE A 134 -19.01 5.05 -3.15
C ILE A 134 -19.45 6.36 -2.49
N LEU A 135 -18.53 6.98 -1.73
CA LEU A 135 -18.81 8.24 -1.06
C LEU A 135 -19.08 9.39 -2.04
N PHE A 136 -18.36 9.42 -3.16
CA PHE A 136 -18.57 10.41 -4.22
C PHE A 136 -19.97 10.29 -4.85
N CYS A 137 -20.48 9.07 -5.00
CA CYS A 137 -21.85 8.82 -5.49
C CYS A 137 -22.93 9.12 -4.44
N GLY A 138 -22.58 9.58 -3.25
CA GLY A 138 -23.53 9.95 -2.20
C GLY A 138 -24.05 8.79 -1.35
N TYR A 139 -23.41 7.62 -1.44
CA TYR A 139 -23.71 6.47 -0.60
C TYR A 139 -22.86 6.48 0.67
N GLU A 140 -23.37 5.84 1.73
CA GLU A 140 -22.62 5.62 2.97
C GLU A 140 -21.89 4.28 2.95
N LEU A 141 -20.74 4.23 3.59
CA LEU A 141 -20.02 2.98 3.84
C LEU A 141 -20.68 2.25 5.01
N LYS A 142 -21.04 1.00 4.78
CA LYS A 142 -21.59 0.13 5.84
C LYS A 142 -20.46 -0.53 6.63
#